data_1e348bd4f4ae04d7387a675e1fa1c26c
#
_entry.id   1e348bd4f4ae04d7387a675e1fa1c26c
#
_cell.length_a   1.000
_cell.length_b   1.000
_cell.length_c   1.000
_cell.angle_alpha   90.00
_cell.angle_beta   90.00
_cell.angle_gamma   90.00
#
_symmetry.space_group_name_H-M   'P 1'
#
loop_
_entity.id
_entity.type
_entity.pdbx_description
1 polymer ?
#
loop_
_entity_poly.entity_id
_entity_poly.type
_entity_poly.pdbx_seq_one_letter_code
_entity_poly.pdbx_strand_id
1 'polypeptide(L)'
;MKKILLAVTAALAITGCSQNEEFDSPSQKAEINFSTAAVTRATAMITDNFKQFKVYGYAHTGGFTTETESKTLVEGIFNKSEDKKWSEKDSNKFYWPSEGNVTFFGYSPVAETGTTYTAPESSKGYPTIVYTVNDDIASQSDFLVADKTGNGTTNVDGISLGFKHALTQIAFKLKGSDSNVNYTVTKLVLKGINNVGTYKWGTNTWESTTGTKDYTIDMVSSAATFVGNGADAVELTGNDKVLMLIPQAPNSAKIEVTYTATDKTTNIVYNNAPKEVNVPTDQWEVSQRIVFTIALTPGKIMNISGEVVNNGWADKEPQPDDLK
;
A
#
# COMPACT_ATOMS: atom_id res chain seq x y z
N MET A 1 -63.78 85.11 0.68
CA MET A 1 -62.70 84.79 1.60
C MET A 1 -62.71 83.26 1.80
N LYS A 2 -61.59 82.71 1.81
CA LYS A 2 -61.24 81.31 2.08
C LYS A 2 -61.03 80.46 0.85
N LYS A 3 -59.76 80.21 0.67
CA LYS A 3 -59.08 79.39 -0.34
C LYS A 3 -59.29 77.90 -0.02
N ILE A 4 -59.72 77.18 -1.03
CA ILE A 4 -59.70 75.69 -0.95
C ILE A 4 -58.51 75.23 -1.71
N LEU A 5 -57.60 74.57 -1.00
CA LEU A 5 -56.43 73.95 -1.54
C LEU A 5 -56.76 72.54 -2.03
N LEU A 6 -56.66 72.33 -3.32
CA LEU A 6 -56.84 70.99 -3.93
C LEU A 6 -55.54 70.26 -3.89
N ALA A 7 -55.40 69.20 -3.07
CA ALA A 7 -54.27 68.30 -3.07
C ALA A 7 -54.51 67.23 -4.12
N VAL A 8 -53.73 67.28 -5.18
CA VAL A 8 -53.63 66.20 -6.18
C VAL A 8 -52.63 65.18 -5.68
N THR A 9 -53.10 64.06 -5.25
CA THR A 9 -52.26 62.90 -4.96
C THR A 9 -51.97 62.15 -6.26
N ALA A 10 -50.81 62.38 -6.80
CA ALA A 10 -50.27 61.52 -7.90
C ALA A 10 -49.79 60.19 -7.32
N ALA A 11 -50.53 59.14 -7.58
CA ALA A 11 -50.05 57.76 -7.33
C ALA A 11 -49.04 57.42 -8.39
N LEU A 12 -47.78 57.46 -8.03
CA LEU A 12 -46.71 56.87 -8.82
C LEU A 12 -46.78 55.36 -8.59
N ALA A 13 -47.23 54.61 -9.60
CA ALA A 13 -47.02 53.16 -9.69
C ALA A 13 -45.57 52.95 -10.02
N ILE A 14 -44.80 52.65 -8.99
CA ILE A 14 -43.43 52.12 -9.18
C ILE A 14 -43.61 50.67 -9.54
N THR A 15 -43.60 50.35 -10.83
CA THR A 15 -43.31 49.01 -11.31
C THR A 15 -41.83 48.78 -11.02
N GLY A 16 -41.53 48.32 -9.81
CA GLY A 16 -40.25 47.78 -9.49
C GLY A 16 -40.05 46.51 -10.33
N CYS A 17 -39.35 46.62 -11.44
CA CYS A 17 -38.59 45.51 -11.96
C CYS A 17 -37.60 45.17 -10.86
N SER A 18 -37.93 44.20 -10.05
CA SER A 18 -36.96 43.45 -9.28
C SER A 18 -36.11 42.69 -10.31
N GLN A 19 -35.09 43.37 -10.83
CA GLN A 19 -33.92 42.64 -11.26
C GLN A 19 -33.36 42.09 -9.96
N ASN A 20 -33.65 40.81 -9.73
CA ASN A 20 -32.74 40.00 -8.97
C ASN A 20 -31.41 40.06 -9.76
N GLU A 21 -30.61 41.06 -9.45
CA GLU A 21 -29.19 40.85 -9.50
C GLU A 21 -28.94 39.79 -8.42
N GLU A 22 -29.04 38.51 -8.81
CA GLU A 22 -28.25 37.50 -8.19
C GLU A 22 -26.82 38.05 -8.30
N PHE A 23 -26.40 38.68 -7.23
CA PHE A 23 -24.97 38.73 -6.96
C PHE A 23 -24.55 37.27 -7.02
N ASP A 24 -23.92 36.89 -8.12
CA ASP A 24 -23.07 35.69 -8.21
C ASP A 24 -22.14 35.78 -7.02
N SER A 25 -22.60 35.24 -5.92
CA SER A 25 -21.73 34.86 -4.84
C SER A 25 -20.73 33.95 -5.54
N PRO A 26 -19.43 34.27 -5.55
CA PRO A 26 -18.46 33.44 -6.21
C PRO A 26 -18.74 32.02 -5.73
N SER A 27 -19.21 31.17 -6.64
CA SER A 27 -19.70 29.84 -6.34
C SER A 27 -18.61 29.21 -5.49
N GLN A 28 -18.89 28.95 -4.22
CA GLN A 28 -17.92 28.45 -3.28
C GLN A 28 -17.48 27.11 -3.87
N LYS A 29 -16.26 27.07 -4.43
CA LYS A 29 -15.74 25.86 -5.03
C LYS A 29 -15.84 24.77 -3.99
N ALA A 30 -16.41 23.62 -4.36
CA ALA A 30 -16.53 22.49 -3.45
C ALA A 30 -15.15 22.06 -2.95
N GLU A 31 -15.04 21.85 -1.65
CA GLU A 31 -13.80 21.39 -1.02
C GLU A 31 -13.53 19.93 -1.41
N ILE A 32 -12.27 19.61 -1.68
CA ILE A 32 -11.85 18.24 -1.97
C ILE A 32 -11.67 17.51 -0.65
N ASN A 33 -12.58 16.59 -0.37
CA ASN A 33 -12.52 15.71 0.79
C ASN A 33 -12.14 14.30 0.35
N PHE A 34 -11.44 13.55 1.21
CA PHE A 34 -11.04 12.19 0.93
C PHE A 34 -11.77 11.19 1.83
N SER A 35 -12.12 10.07 1.23
CA SER A 35 -12.42 8.82 1.92
C SER A 35 -11.51 7.72 1.39
N THR A 36 -11.41 6.61 2.11
CA THR A 36 -10.65 5.46 1.65
C THR A 36 -11.53 4.23 1.68
N ALA A 37 -11.51 3.46 0.59
CA ALA A 37 -12.03 2.12 0.63
C ALA A 37 -11.12 1.25 1.54
N ALA A 38 -11.73 0.33 2.27
CA ALA A 38 -11.00 -0.51 3.20
C ALA A 38 -9.94 -1.32 2.46
N VAL A 39 -8.68 -1.18 2.87
CA VAL A 39 -7.61 -2.13 2.53
C VAL A 39 -7.95 -3.43 3.23
N THR A 40 -8.34 -4.46 2.47
CA THR A 40 -8.84 -5.70 3.06
C THR A 40 -7.70 -6.66 3.38
N ARG A 41 -7.53 -6.86 4.69
CA ARG A 41 -6.95 -8.01 5.38
C ARG A 41 -5.69 -8.65 4.78
N ALA A 42 -4.58 -8.05 5.06
CA ALA A 42 -3.36 -8.81 5.30
C ALA A 42 -2.85 -8.51 6.71
N THR A 43 -2.07 -9.41 7.25
CA THR A 43 -1.64 -9.38 8.65
C THR A 43 -0.75 -8.17 9.01
N ALA A 44 -0.29 -7.39 8.02
CA ALA A 44 0.64 -6.28 8.22
C ALA A 44 -0.01 -4.88 8.21
N MET A 45 -1.05 -4.63 7.39
CA MET A 45 -1.82 -3.38 7.45
C MET A 45 -3.29 -3.70 7.57
N ILE A 46 -3.72 -3.93 8.81
CA ILE A 46 -5.14 -3.93 9.16
C ILE A 46 -5.65 -2.50 8.99
N THR A 47 -6.92 -2.33 8.65
CA THR A 47 -7.64 -1.02 8.61
C THR A 47 -7.35 -0.13 9.81
N ASP A 48 -7.03 -0.72 10.97
CA ASP A 48 -6.70 -0.01 12.21
C ASP A 48 -5.29 0.58 12.23
N ASN A 49 -4.37 0.08 11.40
CA ASN A 49 -2.99 0.58 11.28
C ASN A 49 -2.82 1.58 10.12
N PHE A 50 -3.76 1.64 9.19
CA PHE A 50 -3.77 2.63 8.13
C PHE A 50 -4.32 3.95 8.65
N LYS A 51 -3.41 4.79 9.18
CA LYS A 51 -3.74 6.03 9.90
C LYS A 51 -3.34 7.29 9.16
N GLN A 52 -2.51 7.19 8.12
CA GLN A 52 -1.97 8.33 7.41
C GLN A 52 -1.66 7.98 5.96
N PHE A 53 -1.90 8.91 5.05
CA PHE A 53 -1.40 8.83 3.68
C PHE A 53 -0.96 10.21 3.17
N LYS A 54 -0.07 10.23 2.19
CA LYS A 54 0.26 11.42 1.40
C LYS A 54 -0.44 11.32 0.05
N VAL A 55 -0.94 12.45 -0.46
CA VAL A 55 -1.60 12.53 -1.75
C VAL A 55 -1.12 13.74 -2.53
N TYR A 56 -0.97 13.55 -3.84
CA TYR A 56 -0.74 14.58 -4.84
C TYR A 56 -1.92 14.58 -5.82
N GLY A 57 -2.45 15.74 -6.14
CA GLY A 57 -3.54 15.92 -7.09
C GLY A 57 -3.13 16.83 -8.23
N TYR A 58 -3.33 16.37 -9.45
CA TYR A 58 -2.96 17.05 -10.68
C TYR A 58 -4.21 17.43 -11.47
N ALA A 59 -4.45 18.74 -11.63
CA ALA A 59 -5.53 19.26 -12.45
C ALA A 59 -5.18 19.17 -13.94
N HIS A 60 -6.12 18.68 -14.74
CA HIS A 60 -5.95 18.48 -16.18
C HIS A 60 -7.28 18.51 -16.93
N THR A 61 -7.24 18.52 -18.25
CA THR A 61 -8.40 18.35 -19.13
C THR A 61 -8.37 16.97 -19.80
N GLY A 62 -9.55 16.39 -20.05
CA GLY A 62 -9.66 15.07 -20.67
C GLY A 62 -9.21 13.90 -19.78
N GLY A 63 -8.76 12.81 -20.40
CA GLY A 63 -8.21 11.65 -19.71
C GLY A 63 -6.76 11.88 -19.26
N PHE A 64 -6.33 11.16 -18.20
CA PHE A 64 -4.95 11.23 -17.73
C PHE A 64 -4.11 10.14 -18.43
N THR A 65 -3.05 10.57 -19.12
CA THR A 65 -2.16 9.72 -19.93
C THR A 65 -0.71 10.15 -19.74
N THR A 66 0.23 9.47 -20.38
CA THR A 66 1.65 9.83 -20.39
C THR A 66 1.92 11.20 -21.05
N GLU A 67 1.01 11.67 -21.90
CA GLU A 67 1.14 12.97 -22.60
C GLU A 67 0.27 14.08 -21.97
N THR A 68 -0.46 13.77 -20.91
CA THR A 68 -1.36 14.74 -20.27
C THR A 68 -0.55 15.82 -19.58
N GLU A 69 -0.73 17.07 -20.03
CA GLU A 69 -0.25 18.25 -19.32
C GLU A 69 -1.11 18.49 -18.09
N SER A 70 -0.50 18.68 -16.94
CA SER A 70 -1.20 18.81 -15.69
C SER A 70 -0.53 19.84 -14.76
N LYS A 71 -1.31 20.35 -13.81
CA LYS A 71 -0.83 21.31 -12.82
C LYS A 71 -1.11 20.77 -11.42
N THR A 72 -0.12 20.79 -10.55
CA THR A 72 -0.29 20.42 -9.15
C THR A 72 -1.34 21.32 -8.49
N LEU A 73 -2.37 20.69 -7.94
CA LEU A 73 -3.46 21.33 -7.22
C LEU A 73 -3.49 20.92 -5.75
N VAL A 74 -3.16 19.67 -5.47
CA VAL A 74 -3.16 19.09 -4.12
C VAL A 74 -1.77 18.54 -3.84
N GLU A 75 -1.24 18.88 -2.68
CA GLU A 75 -0.16 18.18 -2.02
C GLU A 75 -0.43 18.25 -0.53
N GLY A 76 -0.71 17.11 0.09
CA GLY A 76 -1.06 17.07 1.50
C GLY A 76 -0.86 15.71 2.14
N ILE A 77 -0.76 15.73 3.46
CA ILE A 77 -0.74 14.55 4.31
C ILE A 77 -2.08 14.50 5.04
N PHE A 78 -2.75 13.37 4.95
CA PHE A 78 -4.06 13.17 5.57
C PHE A 78 -3.97 12.17 6.71
N ASN A 79 -4.49 12.57 7.86
CA ASN A 79 -4.56 11.77 9.07
C ASN A 79 -5.98 11.25 9.28
N LYS A 80 -6.07 10.00 9.71
CA LYS A 80 -7.35 9.38 10.08
C LYS A 80 -7.66 9.70 11.54
N SER A 81 -8.83 10.30 11.77
CA SER A 81 -9.35 10.52 13.12
C SER A 81 -9.93 9.22 13.71
N GLU A 82 -10.26 9.26 15.00
CA GLU A 82 -10.97 8.17 15.70
C GLU A 82 -12.35 7.89 15.06
N ASP A 83 -13.01 8.92 14.53
CA ASP A 83 -14.28 8.83 13.80
C ASP A 83 -14.12 8.26 12.37
N LYS A 84 -12.92 7.78 12.01
CA LYS A 84 -12.57 7.27 10.68
C LYS A 84 -12.64 8.32 9.57
N LYS A 85 -12.68 9.61 9.88
CA LYS A 85 -12.61 10.71 8.91
C LYS A 85 -11.16 11.08 8.62
N TRP A 86 -10.92 11.52 7.41
CA TRP A 86 -9.62 11.99 6.96
C TRP A 86 -9.58 13.52 7.00
N SER A 87 -8.52 14.08 7.57
CA SER A 87 -8.27 15.52 7.60
C SER A 87 -6.82 15.81 7.22
N GLU A 88 -6.61 16.89 6.50
CA GLU A 88 -5.28 17.34 6.15
C GLU A 88 -4.53 17.77 7.42
N LYS A 89 -3.26 17.34 7.52
CA LYS A 89 -2.42 17.46 8.73
C LYS A 89 -2.24 18.90 9.22
N ASP A 90 -2.01 19.82 8.29
CA ASP A 90 -1.72 21.23 8.56
C ASP A 90 -2.96 22.14 8.34
N SER A 91 -4.16 21.53 8.22
CA SER A 91 -5.44 22.20 8.02
C SER A 91 -5.54 22.96 6.69
N ASN A 92 -4.72 22.62 5.70
CA ASN A 92 -4.86 23.16 4.36
C ASN A 92 -6.16 22.70 3.72
N LYS A 93 -6.74 23.57 2.90
CA LYS A 93 -7.96 23.26 2.16
C LYS A 93 -7.68 23.28 0.67
N PHE A 94 -8.16 22.27 0.00
CA PHE A 94 -8.06 22.13 -1.45
C PHE A 94 -9.45 22.16 -2.06
N TYR A 95 -9.58 22.77 -3.23
CA TYR A 95 -10.87 22.98 -3.88
C TYR A 95 -10.84 22.45 -5.30
N TRP A 96 -11.96 21.89 -5.75
CA TRP A 96 -12.11 21.47 -7.12
C TRP A 96 -11.93 22.65 -8.09
N PRO A 97 -11.26 22.45 -9.24
CA PRO A 97 -11.24 23.45 -10.30
C PRO A 97 -12.67 23.65 -10.85
N SER A 98 -12.95 24.82 -11.41
CA SER A 98 -14.25 25.11 -12.03
C SER A 98 -14.53 24.20 -13.24
N GLU A 99 -13.50 23.76 -13.91
CA GLU A 99 -13.55 22.91 -15.09
C GLU A 99 -12.41 21.88 -15.06
N GLY A 100 -12.59 20.78 -15.83
CA GLY A 100 -11.61 19.72 -15.93
C GLY A 100 -11.69 18.67 -14.82
N ASN A 101 -10.64 17.88 -14.72
CA ASN A 101 -10.51 16.77 -13.77
C ASN A 101 -9.29 16.97 -12.88
N VAL A 102 -9.25 16.23 -11.79
CA VAL A 102 -8.05 16.08 -10.95
C VAL A 102 -7.76 14.60 -10.83
N THR A 103 -6.55 14.19 -11.16
CA THR A 103 -6.07 12.83 -10.88
C THR A 103 -5.21 12.87 -9.64
N PHE A 104 -5.55 12.02 -8.69
CA PHE A 104 -4.88 11.90 -7.41
C PHE A 104 -3.98 10.66 -7.41
N PHE A 105 -2.82 10.80 -6.79
CA PHE A 105 -1.85 9.73 -6.54
C PHE A 105 -1.49 9.75 -5.07
N GLY A 106 -1.82 8.67 -4.37
CA GLY A 106 -1.61 8.56 -2.93
C GLY A 106 -0.69 7.41 -2.57
N TYR A 107 0.00 7.52 -1.43
CA TYR A 107 0.79 6.43 -0.86
C TYR A 107 0.83 6.46 0.67
N SER A 108 1.11 5.32 1.26
CA SER A 108 1.32 5.09 2.68
C SER A 108 2.33 3.95 2.86
N PRO A 109 3.19 4.00 3.90
CA PRO A 109 3.35 5.03 4.93
C PRO A 109 4.04 6.30 4.42
N VAL A 110 3.77 7.43 5.07
CA VAL A 110 4.26 8.76 4.63
C VAL A 110 5.71 9.02 5.01
N ALA A 111 6.13 8.51 6.15
CA ALA A 111 7.41 8.83 6.79
C ALA A 111 8.45 7.70 6.66
N GLU A 112 8.31 6.81 5.67
CA GLU A 112 9.26 5.72 5.53
C GLU A 112 10.58 6.21 4.94
N THR A 113 11.67 5.88 5.64
CA THR A 113 13.03 6.19 5.17
C THR A 113 13.29 5.49 3.84
N GLY A 114 13.82 6.21 2.85
CA GLY A 114 14.09 5.64 1.53
C GLY A 114 12.94 5.75 0.53
N THR A 115 11.84 6.44 0.89
CA THR A 115 10.75 6.75 -0.03
C THR A 115 10.97 8.14 -0.65
N THR A 116 11.05 8.20 -1.97
CA THR A 116 11.23 9.46 -2.72
C THR A 116 10.18 9.56 -3.83
N TYR A 117 9.28 10.52 -3.68
CA TYR A 117 8.31 10.86 -4.72
C TYR A 117 8.93 11.77 -5.77
N THR A 118 8.66 11.50 -7.04
CA THR A 118 9.05 12.33 -8.17
C THR A 118 7.81 12.73 -8.96
N ALA A 119 7.57 14.04 -9.02
CA ALA A 119 6.48 14.61 -9.82
C ALA A 119 6.65 14.30 -11.32
N PRO A 120 5.59 14.40 -12.12
CA PRO A 120 5.67 14.24 -13.57
C PRO A 120 6.73 15.17 -14.18
N GLU A 121 7.57 14.64 -15.05
CA GLU A 121 8.59 15.42 -15.74
C GLU A 121 7.96 16.46 -16.65
N SER A 122 8.42 17.71 -16.56
CA SER A 122 7.87 18.84 -17.33
C SER A 122 6.35 18.98 -17.23
N SER A 123 5.76 18.59 -16.10
CA SER A 123 4.31 18.60 -15.85
C SER A 123 3.51 17.68 -16.78
N LYS A 124 4.15 16.64 -17.35
CA LYS A 124 3.51 15.66 -18.22
C LYS A 124 3.55 14.24 -17.64
N GLY A 125 2.49 13.50 -17.86
CA GLY A 125 2.40 12.09 -17.55
C GLY A 125 2.24 11.77 -16.06
N TYR A 126 2.70 10.59 -15.67
CA TYR A 126 2.51 10.03 -14.35
C TYR A 126 3.70 10.31 -13.42
N PRO A 127 3.44 10.55 -12.14
CA PRO A 127 4.52 10.58 -11.15
C PRO A 127 5.11 9.19 -10.93
N THR A 128 6.24 9.16 -10.25
CA THR A 128 6.89 7.92 -9.84
C THR A 128 7.28 8.01 -8.36
N ILE A 129 7.54 6.86 -7.76
CA ILE A 129 8.05 6.79 -6.40
C ILE A 129 9.16 5.76 -6.30
N VAL A 130 10.32 6.18 -5.81
CA VAL A 130 11.40 5.27 -5.44
C VAL A 130 11.14 4.82 -4.01
N TYR A 131 11.19 3.52 -3.79
CA TYR A 131 11.01 2.90 -2.49
C TYR A 131 12.19 1.98 -2.18
N THR A 132 12.67 2.06 -0.94
CA THR A 132 13.71 1.16 -0.44
C THR A 132 13.12 0.33 0.70
N VAL A 133 13.16 -0.98 0.56
CA VAL A 133 12.71 -1.91 1.61
C VAL A 133 13.61 -1.79 2.82
N ASN A 134 13.01 -1.71 4.01
CA ASN A 134 13.74 -1.64 5.26
C ASN A 134 14.57 -2.92 5.48
N ASP A 135 15.80 -2.75 5.93
CA ASP A 135 16.73 -3.86 6.21
C ASP A 135 16.28 -4.69 7.42
N ASP A 136 15.64 -4.06 8.40
CA ASP A 136 15.05 -4.73 9.56
C ASP A 136 13.63 -5.22 9.24
N ILE A 137 13.45 -6.54 9.22
CA ILE A 137 12.20 -7.20 8.88
C ILE A 137 11.05 -6.75 9.81
N ALA A 138 11.33 -6.61 11.12
CA ALA A 138 10.32 -6.18 12.09
C ALA A 138 9.83 -4.74 11.87
N SER A 139 10.65 -3.93 11.19
CA SER A 139 10.37 -2.55 10.84
C SER A 139 9.86 -2.37 9.40
N GLN A 140 9.71 -3.46 8.64
CA GLN A 140 9.14 -3.38 7.30
C GLN A 140 7.65 -3.04 7.38
N SER A 141 7.27 -2.04 6.62
CA SER A 141 5.87 -1.64 6.47
C SER A 141 5.31 -2.12 5.14
N ASP A 142 4.01 -2.33 5.12
CA ASP A 142 3.28 -2.54 3.89
C ASP A 142 3.20 -1.22 3.11
N PHE A 143 3.63 -1.23 1.86
CA PHE A 143 3.60 -0.06 1.02
C PHE A 143 2.33 -0.06 0.17
N LEU A 144 1.45 0.92 0.45
CA LEU A 144 0.16 1.08 -0.20
C LEU A 144 0.21 2.22 -1.20
N VAL A 145 -0.44 2.04 -2.33
CA VAL A 145 -0.60 3.05 -3.38
C VAL A 145 -2.05 3.17 -3.81
N ALA A 146 -2.44 4.36 -4.25
CA ALA A 146 -3.76 4.61 -4.81
C ALA A 146 -3.66 5.62 -5.95
N ASP A 147 -4.55 5.49 -6.93
CA ASP A 147 -4.83 6.52 -7.92
C ASP A 147 -6.34 6.63 -8.17
N LYS A 148 -6.80 7.85 -8.44
CA LYS A 148 -8.20 8.12 -8.76
C LYS A 148 -8.35 9.44 -9.48
N THR A 149 -9.12 9.44 -10.55
CA THR A 149 -9.56 10.68 -11.22
C THR A 149 -10.97 11.05 -10.79
N GLY A 150 -11.20 12.33 -10.54
CA GLY A 150 -12.50 12.89 -10.21
C GLY A 150 -12.63 14.35 -10.64
N ASN A 151 -13.81 14.91 -10.44
CA ASN A 151 -14.11 16.34 -10.68
C ASN A 151 -15.16 16.86 -9.69
N GLY A 152 -15.30 18.17 -9.60
CA GLY A 152 -16.20 18.81 -8.65
C GLY A 152 -17.68 18.58 -8.90
N THR A 153 -18.07 18.08 -10.07
CA THR A 153 -19.48 17.77 -10.40
C THR A 153 -19.89 16.39 -9.90
N THR A 154 -19.02 15.41 -10.07
CA THR A 154 -19.33 14.00 -9.73
C THR A 154 -18.87 13.61 -8.32
N ASN A 155 -17.99 14.40 -7.71
CA ASN A 155 -17.38 14.11 -6.41
C ASN A 155 -17.64 15.23 -5.38
N VAL A 156 -18.85 15.77 -5.37
CA VAL A 156 -19.27 16.85 -4.45
C VAL A 156 -19.14 16.46 -2.98
N ASP A 157 -19.37 15.19 -2.65
CA ASP A 157 -19.28 14.65 -1.30
C ASP A 157 -17.87 14.13 -0.95
N GLY A 158 -16.91 14.27 -1.88
CA GLY A 158 -15.55 13.79 -1.74
C GLY A 158 -15.18 12.70 -2.71
N ILE A 159 -13.91 12.28 -2.66
CA ILE A 159 -13.35 11.24 -3.53
C ILE A 159 -12.81 10.07 -2.70
N SER A 160 -13.18 8.87 -3.09
CA SER A 160 -12.70 7.65 -2.42
C SER A 160 -11.43 7.14 -3.10
N LEU A 161 -10.34 7.05 -2.33
CA LEU A 161 -9.07 6.47 -2.76
C LEU A 161 -9.03 4.99 -2.38
N GLY A 162 -9.02 4.12 -3.39
CA GLY A 162 -8.83 2.69 -3.23
C GLY A 162 -7.34 2.35 -3.12
N PHE A 163 -6.82 2.25 -1.90
CA PHE A 163 -5.43 1.84 -1.69
C PHE A 163 -5.25 0.35 -1.95
N LYS A 164 -4.13 0.01 -2.59
CA LYS A 164 -3.74 -1.36 -2.94
C LYS A 164 -2.34 -1.64 -2.42
N HIS A 165 -2.08 -2.90 -2.10
CA HIS A 165 -0.73 -3.35 -1.74
C HIS A 165 0.18 -3.26 -2.97
N ALA A 166 1.31 -2.59 -2.83
CA ALA A 166 2.29 -2.47 -3.91
C ALA A 166 3.45 -3.46 -3.78
N LEU A 167 3.58 -4.15 -2.65
CA LEU A 167 4.64 -5.14 -2.39
C LEU A 167 4.13 -6.56 -2.56
N THR A 168 5.07 -7.52 -2.48
CA THR A 168 4.83 -8.95 -2.31
C THR A 168 5.16 -9.33 -0.88
N GLN A 169 4.28 -10.08 -0.23
CA GLN A 169 4.53 -10.66 1.08
C GLN A 169 5.17 -12.04 0.96
N ILE A 170 6.29 -12.25 1.65
CA ILE A 170 6.99 -13.55 1.68
C ILE A 170 6.92 -14.12 3.10
N ALA A 171 6.45 -15.35 3.21
CA ALA A 171 6.38 -16.10 4.45
C ALA A 171 7.01 -17.49 4.28
N PHE A 172 7.29 -18.18 5.39
CA PHE A 172 7.96 -19.47 5.40
C PHE A 172 7.22 -20.50 6.24
N LYS A 173 7.21 -21.74 5.72
CA LYS A 173 6.80 -22.94 6.44
C LYS A 173 7.96 -23.93 6.47
N LEU A 174 8.11 -24.62 7.57
CA LEU A 174 9.15 -25.62 7.78
C LEU A 174 8.51 -26.98 8.02
N LYS A 175 9.05 -28.02 7.39
CA LYS A 175 8.66 -29.40 7.66
C LYS A 175 9.85 -30.33 7.72
N GLY A 176 9.77 -31.35 8.53
CA GLY A 176 10.76 -32.43 8.57
C GLY A 176 10.33 -33.63 7.74
N SER A 177 11.28 -34.38 7.21
CA SER A 177 11.04 -35.57 6.39
C SER A 177 11.05 -36.86 7.15
N ASP A 178 11.55 -36.87 8.39
CA ASP A 178 11.74 -38.11 9.20
C ASP A 178 11.04 -37.96 10.55
N SER A 179 10.09 -38.85 10.81
CA SER A 179 9.31 -38.88 12.05
C SER A 179 10.12 -39.26 13.30
N ASN A 180 11.28 -39.83 13.13
CA ASN A 180 12.18 -40.17 14.23
C ASN A 180 13.16 -39.03 14.58
N VAL A 181 13.07 -37.89 13.89
CA VAL A 181 14.00 -36.78 14.04
C VAL A 181 13.27 -35.55 14.57
N ASN A 182 13.84 -34.89 15.58
CA ASN A 182 13.48 -33.55 16.01
C ASN A 182 14.32 -32.54 15.23
N TYR A 183 13.69 -31.58 14.58
CA TYR A 183 14.33 -30.49 13.89
C TYR A 183 14.22 -29.21 14.72
N THR A 184 15.32 -28.50 14.87
CA THR A 184 15.35 -27.19 15.52
C THR A 184 16.01 -26.19 14.59
N VAL A 185 15.22 -25.25 14.06
CA VAL A 185 15.69 -24.19 13.19
C VAL A 185 15.95 -22.94 14.02
N THR A 186 17.16 -22.39 13.89
CA THR A 186 17.61 -21.21 14.65
C THR A 186 17.81 -19.99 13.77
N LYS A 187 17.97 -20.16 12.44
CA LYS A 187 18.17 -19.04 11.52
C LYS A 187 17.70 -19.40 10.12
N LEU A 188 17.09 -18.43 9.46
CA LEU A 188 16.75 -18.45 8.06
C LEU A 188 17.20 -17.15 7.42
N VAL A 189 17.86 -17.23 6.24
CA VAL A 189 18.29 -16.06 5.49
C VAL A 189 17.77 -16.17 4.07
N LEU A 190 17.03 -15.16 3.64
CA LEU A 190 16.68 -14.96 2.23
C LEU A 190 17.73 -14.05 1.61
N LYS A 191 18.51 -14.58 0.67
CA LYS A 191 19.71 -13.95 0.12
C LYS A 191 19.51 -13.42 -1.30
N GLY A 192 20.19 -12.33 -1.61
CA GLY A 192 20.32 -11.84 -2.99
C GLY A 192 19.05 -11.17 -3.53
N ILE A 193 18.31 -10.46 -2.68
CA ILE A 193 17.04 -9.81 -3.04
C ILE A 193 17.27 -8.33 -3.37
N ASN A 194 16.75 -7.86 -4.50
CA ASN A 194 16.74 -6.43 -4.80
C ASN A 194 15.83 -5.69 -3.81
N ASN A 195 16.34 -4.61 -3.22
CA ASN A 195 15.64 -3.90 -2.16
C ASN A 195 15.25 -2.46 -2.51
N VAL A 196 15.61 -1.97 -3.69
CA VAL A 196 15.23 -0.64 -4.20
C VAL A 196 14.48 -0.81 -5.51
N GLY A 197 13.38 -0.09 -5.68
CA GLY A 197 12.62 -0.10 -6.93
C GLY A 197 11.90 1.23 -7.17
N THR A 198 11.51 1.45 -8.42
CA THR A 198 10.70 2.59 -8.85
C THR A 198 9.30 2.11 -9.21
N TYR A 199 8.31 2.53 -8.44
CA TYR A 199 6.90 2.29 -8.77
C TYR A 199 6.38 3.35 -9.74
N LYS A 200 5.66 2.91 -10.78
CA LYS A 200 5.02 3.77 -11.78
C LYS A 200 3.51 3.60 -11.74
N TRP A 201 2.81 4.67 -11.42
CA TRP A 201 1.34 4.63 -11.39
C TRP A 201 0.71 4.36 -12.76
N GLY A 202 1.25 4.87 -13.84
CA GLY A 202 0.65 4.68 -15.18
C GLY A 202 0.52 3.24 -15.63
N THR A 203 1.41 2.37 -15.16
CA THR A 203 1.42 0.93 -15.43
C THR A 203 1.09 0.09 -14.20
N ASN A 204 1.11 0.68 -13.01
CA ASN A 204 0.99 0.01 -11.72
C ASN A 204 2.04 -1.10 -11.53
N THR A 205 3.26 -0.84 -11.98
CA THR A 205 4.36 -1.81 -11.95
C THR A 205 5.60 -1.23 -11.29
N TRP A 206 6.44 -2.13 -10.82
CA TRP A 206 7.79 -1.82 -10.36
C TRP A 206 8.77 -1.95 -11.53
N GLU A 207 9.64 -0.96 -11.64
CA GLU A 207 10.72 -0.95 -12.62
C GLU A 207 12.06 -0.67 -11.93
N SER A 208 13.16 -0.92 -12.67
CA SER A 208 14.51 -0.57 -12.23
C SER A 208 14.84 -1.10 -10.83
N THR A 209 14.42 -2.35 -10.53
CA THR A 209 14.77 -2.97 -9.24
C THR A 209 16.29 -3.14 -9.16
N THR A 210 16.86 -2.61 -8.08
CA THR A 210 18.31 -2.56 -7.86
C THR A 210 18.63 -2.84 -6.40
N GLY A 211 19.91 -2.74 -6.07
CA GLY A 211 20.40 -3.11 -4.76
C GLY A 211 20.47 -4.62 -4.61
N THR A 212 21.07 -5.07 -3.54
CA THR A 212 21.08 -6.50 -3.17
C THR A 212 21.18 -6.59 -1.67
N LYS A 213 20.25 -7.30 -1.06
CA LYS A 213 20.16 -7.50 0.39
C LYS A 213 19.94 -8.96 0.74
N ASP A 214 20.42 -9.29 1.93
CA ASP A 214 20.12 -10.53 2.62
C ASP A 214 19.24 -10.20 3.83
N TYR A 215 18.10 -10.85 3.93
CA TYR A 215 17.16 -10.69 5.03
C TYR A 215 17.24 -11.88 5.98
N THR A 216 17.57 -11.61 7.23
CA THR A 216 17.78 -12.62 8.26
C THR A 216 16.60 -12.70 9.22
N ILE A 217 16.01 -13.88 9.34
CA ILE A 217 15.09 -14.26 10.41
C ILE A 217 15.89 -15.00 11.45
N ASP A 218 16.24 -14.32 12.55
CA ASP A 218 16.94 -14.91 13.68
C ASP A 218 15.94 -15.49 14.69
N MET A 219 16.10 -16.76 14.99
CA MET A 219 15.21 -17.51 15.89
C MET A 219 15.97 -18.14 17.06
N VAL A 220 17.17 -17.67 17.38
CA VAL A 220 17.98 -18.27 18.48
C VAL A 220 17.22 -18.25 19.80
N SER A 221 16.49 -17.16 20.08
CA SER A 221 15.67 -17.04 21.30
C SER A 221 14.28 -17.69 21.21
N SER A 222 13.82 -18.01 19.99
CA SER A 222 12.51 -18.56 19.69
C SER A 222 12.59 -19.67 18.64
N ALA A 223 13.56 -20.58 18.79
CA ALA A 223 13.83 -21.65 17.83
C ALA A 223 12.56 -22.43 17.48
N ALA A 224 12.30 -22.56 16.19
CA ALA A 224 11.21 -23.40 15.70
C ALA A 224 11.62 -24.88 15.84
N THR A 225 11.09 -25.57 16.84
CA THR A 225 11.32 -26.99 17.07
C THR A 225 10.08 -27.79 16.70
N PHE A 226 10.27 -28.81 15.88
CA PHE A 226 9.18 -29.68 15.42
C PHE A 226 9.69 -31.08 15.11
N VAL A 227 8.77 -32.04 15.17
CA VAL A 227 9.04 -33.41 14.76
C VAL A 227 8.75 -33.56 13.28
N GLY A 228 9.64 -34.18 12.56
CA GLY A 228 9.39 -34.51 11.17
C GLY A 228 8.36 -35.63 11.05
N ASN A 229 7.26 -35.39 10.34
CA ASN A 229 6.26 -36.41 10.03
C ASN A 229 5.84 -36.39 8.54
N GLY A 230 6.42 -35.49 7.78
CA GLY A 230 6.19 -35.33 6.35
C GLY A 230 4.86 -34.70 5.96
N ALA A 231 3.89 -34.56 6.87
CA ALA A 231 2.53 -34.09 6.55
C ALA A 231 2.31 -32.63 6.94
N ASP A 232 2.67 -32.21 8.15
CA ASP A 232 2.36 -30.89 8.65
C ASP A 232 3.56 -29.95 8.65
N ALA A 233 3.45 -28.85 7.92
CA ALA A 233 4.44 -27.80 7.92
C ALA A 233 4.12 -26.76 9.01
N VAL A 234 5.13 -26.36 9.77
CA VAL A 234 5.04 -25.30 10.79
C VAL A 234 5.28 -23.96 10.13
N GLU A 235 4.31 -23.07 10.17
CA GLU A 235 4.43 -21.71 9.66
C GLU A 235 5.19 -20.83 10.66
N LEU A 236 6.16 -20.07 10.17
CA LEU A 236 6.81 -19.02 10.93
C LEU A 236 5.88 -17.81 10.99
N THR A 237 5.45 -17.43 12.17
CA THR A 237 4.51 -16.33 12.42
C THR A 237 5.17 -15.20 13.19
N GLY A 238 4.66 -13.97 13.01
CA GLY A 238 5.15 -12.75 13.65
C GLY A 238 5.68 -11.75 12.63
N ASN A 239 5.64 -10.47 12.98
CA ASN A 239 6.06 -9.39 12.09
C ASN A 239 7.57 -9.44 11.75
N ASP A 240 8.36 -10.06 12.59
CA ASP A 240 9.79 -10.30 12.42
C ASP A 240 10.11 -11.52 11.54
N LYS A 241 9.09 -12.21 10.99
CA LYS A 241 9.23 -13.46 10.22
C LYS A 241 8.53 -13.43 8.87
N VAL A 242 7.89 -12.31 8.55
CA VAL A 242 7.19 -12.10 7.27
C VAL A 242 7.80 -10.88 6.61
N LEU A 243 8.25 -11.03 5.36
CA LEU A 243 8.92 -9.98 4.62
C LEU A 243 7.96 -9.29 3.67
N MET A 244 8.10 -7.97 3.56
CA MET A 244 7.45 -7.11 2.57
C MET A 244 8.50 -6.69 1.55
N LEU A 245 8.44 -7.26 0.36
CA LEU A 245 9.49 -7.12 -0.66
C LEU A 245 8.94 -6.55 -1.96
N ILE A 246 9.79 -5.85 -2.70
CA ILE A 246 9.45 -5.37 -4.04
C ILE A 246 9.21 -6.57 -4.96
N PRO A 247 8.10 -6.58 -5.74
CA PRO A 247 7.85 -7.58 -6.77
C PRO A 247 9.03 -7.70 -7.74
N GLN A 248 9.53 -8.91 -7.92
CA GLN A 248 10.71 -9.18 -8.74
C GLN A 248 10.81 -10.65 -9.13
N ALA A 249 11.63 -10.96 -10.15
CA ALA A 249 12.06 -12.32 -10.42
C ALA A 249 13.31 -12.63 -9.59
N PRO A 250 13.28 -13.58 -8.65
CA PRO A 250 14.39 -13.87 -7.74
C PRO A 250 15.44 -14.79 -8.41
N ASN A 251 15.93 -14.42 -9.58
CA ASN A 251 16.71 -15.28 -10.48
C ASN A 251 17.95 -15.97 -9.86
N SER A 252 18.59 -15.34 -8.86
CA SER A 252 19.78 -15.89 -8.19
C SER A 252 19.65 -15.94 -6.68
N ALA A 253 18.45 -15.67 -6.17
CA ALA A 253 18.16 -15.66 -4.76
C ALA A 253 18.24 -17.06 -4.15
N LYS A 254 18.66 -17.12 -2.89
CA LYS A 254 18.78 -18.36 -2.14
C LYS A 254 18.13 -18.24 -0.78
N ILE A 255 17.71 -19.37 -0.25
CA ILE A 255 17.32 -19.51 1.14
C ILE A 255 18.41 -20.34 1.84
N GLU A 256 18.99 -19.76 2.90
CA GLU A 256 19.90 -20.46 3.80
C GLU A 256 19.16 -20.78 5.10
N VAL A 257 19.30 -22.03 5.58
CA VAL A 257 18.70 -22.47 6.83
C VAL A 257 19.78 -23.04 7.74
N THR A 258 19.80 -22.55 8.97
CA THR A 258 20.63 -23.11 10.05
C THR A 258 19.73 -23.89 10.98
N TYR A 259 20.00 -25.19 11.13
CA TYR A 259 19.18 -26.07 11.96
C TYR A 259 19.99 -27.24 12.51
N THR A 260 19.46 -27.85 13.55
CA THR A 260 19.90 -29.14 14.06
C THR A 260 18.81 -30.18 13.80
N ALA A 261 19.24 -31.39 13.51
CA ALA A 261 18.39 -32.60 13.41
C ALA A 261 18.88 -33.63 14.43
N THR A 262 18.03 -33.98 15.39
CA THR A 262 18.37 -34.89 16.48
C THR A 262 17.52 -36.14 16.40
N ASP A 263 18.18 -37.31 16.22
CA ASP A 263 17.51 -38.62 16.27
C ASP A 263 16.94 -38.85 17.68
N LYS A 264 15.65 -39.16 17.77
CA LYS A 264 14.93 -39.31 19.05
C LYS A 264 15.32 -40.58 19.83
N THR A 265 15.85 -41.59 19.16
CA THR A 265 16.20 -42.86 19.76
C THR A 265 17.63 -42.87 20.25
N THR A 266 18.54 -42.38 19.41
CA THR A 266 20.00 -42.43 19.67
C THR A 266 20.53 -41.12 20.26
N ASN A 267 19.78 -40.04 20.24
CA ASN A 267 20.21 -38.67 20.57
C ASN A 267 21.38 -38.16 19.72
N ILE A 268 21.63 -38.78 18.58
CA ILE A 268 22.66 -38.32 17.64
C ILE A 268 22.20 -37.03 17.00
N VAL A 269 23.03 -35.99 17.07
CA VAL A 269 22.78 -34.69 16.42
C VAL A 269 23.46 -34.71 15.04
N TYR A 270 22.62 -34.54 14.02
CA TYR A 270 23.08 -34.34 12.65
C TYR A 270 23.26 -32.86 12.37
N ASN A 271 24.41 -32.51 11.94
CA ASN A 271 24.85 -31.33 11.23
C ASN A 271 24.23 -29.96 11.59
N ASN A 272 25.10 -29.04 11.93
CA ASN A 272 24.78 -27.65 12.25
C ASN A 272 25.28 -26.65 11.18
N ALA A 273 25.89 -27.12 10.07
CA ALA A 273 26.32 -26.18 9.03
C ALA A 273 25.10 -25.62 8.28
N PRO A 274 25.07 -24.31 7.97
CA PRO A 274 24.03 -23.73 7.16
C PRO A 274 23.87 -24.46 5.83
N LYS A 275 22.64 -24.64 5.38
CA LYS A 275 22.28 -25.26 4.11
C LYS A 275 21.57 -24.27 3.22
N GLU A 276 21.98 -24.23 1.96
CA GLU A 276 21.37 -23.33 0.96
C GLU A 276 20.56 -24.11 -0.06
N VAL A 277 19.50 -23.48 -0.54
CA VAL A 277 18.68 -23.90 -1.67
C VAL A 277 18.29 -22.68 -2.51
N ASN A 278 18.19 -22.83 -3.82
CA ASN A 278 17.73 -21.76 -4.69
C ASN A 278 16.26 -21.46 -4.45
N VAL A 279 15.90 -20.18 -4.47
CA VAL A 279 14.50 -19.75 -4.49
C VAL A 279 13.91 -20.14 -5.86
N PRO A 280 12.67 -20.64 -5.93
CA PRO A 280 11.98 -20.80 -7.21
C PRO A 280 11.98 -19.49 -8.01
N THR A 281 12.22 -19.59 -9.32
CA THR A 281 12.45 -18.42 -10.18
C THR A 281 11.18 -17.75 -10.70
N ASP A 282 10.02 -18.12 -10.17
CA ASP A 282 8.74 -17.51 -10.55
C ASP A 282 8.71 -16.03 -10.21
N GLN A 283 8.13 -15.24 -11.10
CA GLN A 283 7.95 -13.80 -10.88
C GLN A 283 7.05 -13.55 -9.66
N TRP A 284 7.48 -12.69 -8.78
CA TRP A 284 6.66 -12.17 -7.69
C TRP A 284 5.88 -10.95 -8.17
N GLU A 285 4.59 -10.93 -7.92
CA GLU A 285 3.70 -9.87 -8.36
C GLU A 285 3.23 -8.99 -7.20
N VAL A 286 2.70 -7.81 -7.52
CA VAL A 286 2.06 -6.92 -6.55
C VAL A 286 0.88 -7.62 -5.86
N SER A 287 0.64 -7.30 -4.60
CA SER A 287 -0.49 -7.85 -3.82
C SER A 287 -0.47 -9.39 -3.68
N GLN A 288 0.65 -10.04 -3.93
CA GLN A 288 0.80 -11.48 -3.71
C GLN A 288 1.34 -11.81 -2.33
N ARG A 289 0.82 -12.88 -1.75
CA ARG A 289 1.45 -13.58 -0.63
C ARG A 289 2.01 -14.90 -1.11
N ILE A 290 3.32 -15.09 -0.95
CA ILE A 290 4.02 -16.31 -1.31
C ILE A 290 4.50 -16.98 -0.03
N VAL A 291 4.20 -18.27 0.12
CA VAL A 291 4.64 -19.06 1.25
C VAL A 291 5.62 -20.11 0.77
N PHE A 292 6.87 -20.01 1.18
CA PHE A 292 7.88 -21.02 0.89
C PHE A 292 7.86 -22.13 1.92
N THR A 293 7.57 -23.35 1.49
CA THR A 293 7.65 -24.53 2.32
C THR A 293 9.02 -25.20 2.14
N ILE A 294 9.79 -25.27 3.22
CA ILE A 294 11.15 -25.83 3.24
C ILE A 294 11.10 -27.18 3.93
N ALA A 295 11.44 -28.23 3.20
CA ALA A 295 11.52 -29.59 3.73
C ALA A 295 12.97 -29.92 4.14
N LEU A 296 13.13 -30.26 5.41
CA LEU A 296 14.42 -30.57 6.03
C LEU A 296 14.63 -32.08 6.14
N THR A 297 15.86 -32.52 5.90
CA THR A 297 16.33 -33.86 6.22
C THR A 297 17.59 -33.78 7.07
N PRO A 298 17.97 -34.84 7.81
CA PRO A 298 19.24 -34.83 8.50
C PRO A 298 20.40 -34.51 7.56
N GLY A 299 21.13 -33.41 7.85
CA GLY A 299 22.34 -33.02 7.10
C GLY A 299 22.12 -32.27 5.77
N LYS A 300 20.88 -32.13 5.26
CA LYS A 300 20.58 -31.37 4.02
C LYS A 300 19.17 -30.83 3.96
N ILE A 301 18.94 -29.77 3.17
CA ILE A 301 17.61 -29.38 2.74
C ILE A 301 17.19 -30.31 1.61
N MET A 302 16.01 -30.93 1.70
CA MET A 302 15.55 -31.88 0.70
C MET A 302 14.87 -31.18 -0.47
N ASN A 303 14.00 -30.21 -0.19
CA ASN A 303 13.22 -29.52 -1.19
C ASN A 303 12.72 -28.17 -0.68
N ILE A 304 12.40 -27.26 -1.62
CA ILE A 304 11.65 -26.04 -1.39
C ILE A 304 10.57 -25.93 -2.45
N SER A 305 9.36 -25.55 -2.03
CA SER A 305 8.26 -25.19 -2.92
C SER A 305 7.72 -23.84 -2.51
N GLY A 306 7.37 -23.00 -3.49
CA GLY A 306 6.64 -21.75 -3.28
C GLY A 306 5.18 -21.95 -3.67
N GLU A 307 4.26 -21.42 -2.89
CA GLU A 307 2.84 -21.39 -3.16
C GLU A 307 2.33 -19.97 -3.04
N VAL A 308 1.58 -19.50 -4.05
CA VAL A 308 0.85 -18.24 -3.98
C VAL A 308 -0.43 -18.48 -3.17
N VAL A 309 -0.52 -17.83 -2.02
CA VAL A 309 -1.67 -17.94 -1.13
C VAL A 309 -2.50 -16.67 -1.22
N ASN A 310 -3.57 -16.72 -1.99
CA ASN A 310 -4.46 -15.55 -2.21
C ASN A 310 -5.39 -15.23 -1.03
N ASN A 311 -5.30 -15.94 0.08
CA ASN A 311 -6.18 -15.75 1.22
C ASN A 311 -5.71 -14.62 2.14
N GLY A 312 -6.23 -13.42 1.89
CA GLY A 312 -6.15 -12.30 2.84
C GLY A 312 -5.10 -11.23 2.52
N TRP A 313 -4.34 -11.38 1.42
CA TRP A 313 -3.45 -10.32 0.92
C TRP A 313 -3.98 -9.66 -0.37
N ALA A 314 -4.86 -10.34 -1.13
CA ALA A 314 -5.43 -9.77 -2.35
C ALA A 314 -6.38 -8.60 -2.05
N ASP A 315 -6.28 -7.55 -2.85
CA ASP A 315 -7.20 -6.42 -2.82
C ASP A 315 -8.62 -6.90 -3.14
N LYS A 316 -9.60 -6.52 -2.30
CA LYS A 316 -11.00 -6.69 -2.62
C LYS A 316 -11.54 -5.40 -3.22
N GLU A 317 -12.35 -5.52 -4.26
CA GLU A 317 -13.17 -4.41 -4.71
C GLU A 317 -14.03 -3.89 -3.55
N PRO A 318 -14.13 -2.54 -3.36
CA PRO A 318 -14.94 -1.96 -2.30
C PRO A 318 -16.39 -2.44 -2.42
N GLN A 319 -16.95 -2.96 -1.34
CA GLN A 319 -18.37 -3.28 -1.30
C GLN A 319 -19.17 -2.00 -1.01
N PRO A 320 -20.40 -1.85 -1.52
CA PRO A 320 -21.22 -0.66 -1.32
C PRO A 320 -21.47 -0.29 0.15
N ASP A 321 -21.38 -1.26 1.07
CA ASP A 321 -21.57 -1.05 2.51
C ASP A 321 -20.31 -0.48 3.21
N ASP A 322 -19.15 -0.50 2.56
CA ASP A 322 -17.90 0.09 3.06
C ASP A 322 -17.85 1.63 2.84
N LEU A 323 -18.85 2.18 2.18
CA LEU A 323 -18.95 3.60 1.78
C LEU A 323 -19.90 4.42 2.66
N LYS A 324 -20.42 3.87 3.77
CA LYS A 324 -21.31 4.57 4.70
C LYS A 324 -20.58 5.11 5.92
#